data_f522c34c9975a9f46b8daea59259db13
#
_entry.id   f522c34c9975a9f46b8daea59259db13
#
_cell.length_a   1.000
_cell.length_b   1.000
_cell.length_c   1.000
_cell.angle_alpha   90.00
_cell.angle_beta   90.00
_cell.angle_gamma   90.00
#
_symmetry.space_group_name_H-M   'P 1'
#
loop_
_entity.id
_entity.type
_entity.pdbx_description
1 polymer ?
#
loop_
_entity_poly.entity_id
_entity_poly.type
_entity_poly.pdbx_seq_one_letter_code
_entity_poly.pdbx_strand_id
1 'polypeptide(L)'
;MKIRFYIKKRIIYRLVSMQLIGILIISLFTGCAKETSSLTTSGFAFNTTYTITVYQGGTQKTLDTCVSKCADYEQVFSRTSKNSELYQINQIEALYLTVVEQAMDLKDSFTKKRSYTKEQCESIVKQIEQKKTKENTVKYSIRQDGSITFEISALLERIVKKGLEYSKKSDGRFDIAIEPVSSLWDFTVKKPTVPDEQKIEKALAYVDYQKIALDDQKLTFQMPGMGIDLGGIAKGFIADELKAYLEKKGVKSAVIDLGGNVLCIGKKDPKTPFHIGIQQPFADRNETIAAVSVDGLSIVSSGIYERYFKTEDGTLYHHILNPKTGYSYDNDLMAVTLLSKKSVDGDGLSTSCFAMGKKEGLAFINNIDDVEAVFITKDEKMHYSRGFSKYLYQQK
;
A
#
# COMPACT_ATOMS: atom_id res chain seq x y z
N MET A 1 -68.13 -52.45 29.80
CA MET A 1 -67.91 -51.23 28.99
C MET A 1 -66.75 -50.33 29.48
N LYS A 2 -66.39 -50.30 30.74
CA LYS A 2 -65.33 -49.42 31.31
C LYS A 2 -63.90 -49.84 31.02
N ILE A 3 -63.58 -51.12 30.81
CA ILE A 3 -62.22 -51.64 30.53
C ILE A 3 -61.76 -51.33 29.10
N ARG A 4 -62.61 -51.33 28.09
CA ARG A 4 -62.25 -50.98 26.70
C ARG A 4 -61.90 -49.52 26.53
N PHE A 5 -62.38 -48.63 27.37
CA PHE A 5 -62.14 -47.21 27.36
C PHE A 5 -60.74 -46.84 27.94
N TYR A 6 -60.30 -47.63 28.95
CA TYR A 6 -59.00 -47.43 29.61
C TYR A 6 -57.83 -47.88 28.73
N ILE A 7 -58.02 -48.95 27.97
CA ILE A 7 -57.01 -49.46 27.03
C ILE A 7 -56.81 -48.51 25.83
N LYS A 8 -57.87 -47.96 25.26
CA LYS A 8 -57.80 -46.97 24.20
C LYS A 8 -57.09 -45.69 24.63
N LYS A 9 -57.32 -45.19 25.83
CA LYS A 9 -56.63 -44.01 26.36
C LYS A 9 -55.11 -44.26 26.54
N ARG A 10 -54.71 -45.44 27.02
CA ARG A 10 -53.31 -45.79 27.21
C ARG A 10 -52.53 -45.95 25.91
N ILE A 11 -53.18 -46.43 24.84
CA ILE A 11 -52.58 -46.55 23.51
C ILE A 11 -52.44 -45.16 22.87
N ILE A 12 -53.43 -44.28 22.99
CA ILE A 12 -53.35 -42.89 22.51
C ILE A 12 -52.24 -42.11 23.24
N TYR A 13 -52.10 -42.23 24.55
CA TYR A 13 -51.02 -41.58 25.26
C TYR A 13 -49.62 -42.11 24.88
N ARG A 14 -49.47 -43.38 24.59
CA ARG A 14 -48.21 -43.97 24.10
C ARG A 14 -47.89 -43.53 22.65
N LEU A 15 -48.85 -43.40 21.78
CA LEU A 15 -48.69 -42.90 20.42
C LEU A 15 -48.35 -41.40 20.38
N VAL A 16 -49.00 -40.60 21.22
CA VAL A 16 -48.71 -39.16 21.35
C VAL A 16 -47.33 -38.93 22.01
N SER A 17 -46.94 -39.72 23.01
CA SER A 17 -45.61 -39.63 23.61
C SER A 17 -44.49 -40.08 22.65
N MET A 18 -44.70 -41.07 21.79
CA MET A 18 -43.76 -41.48 20.73
C MET A 18 -43.63 -40.43 19.63
N GLN A 19 -44.72 -39.75 19.26
CA GLN A 19 -44.65 -38.62 18.31
C GLN A 19 -43.94 -37.41 18.89
N LEU A 20 -44.16 -37.07 20.15
CA LEU A 20 -43.43 -35.99 20.86
C LEU A 20 -41.93 -36.29 21.02
N ILE A 21 -41.55 -37.54 21.28
CA ILE A 21 -40.14 -37.95 21.35
C ILE A 21 -39.51 -37.95 19.93
N GLY A 22 -40.27 -38.36 18.89
CA GLY A 22 -39.80 -38.26 17.51
C GLY A 22 -39.56 -36.81 17.04
N ILE A 23 -40.41 -35.86 17.44
CA ILE A 23 -40.24 -34.43 17.12
C ILE A 23 -39.06 -33.84 17.93
N LEU A 24 -38.85 -34.28 19.18
CA LEU A 24 -37.68 -33.82 19.97
C LEU A 24 -36.36 -34.37 19.45
N ILE A 25 -36.32 -35.58 18.85
CA ILE A 25 -35.09 -36.13 18.24
C ILE A 25 -34.82 -35.48 16.88
N ILE A 26 -35.84 -35.10 16.11
CA ILE A 26 -35.63 -34.38 14.81
C ILE A 26 -35.14 -32.96 15.08
N SER A 27 -35.50 -32.31 16.18
CA SER A 27 -34.96 -30.99 16.55
C SER A 27 -33.53 -31.02 17.07
N LEU A 28 -32.95 -32.21 17.40
CA LEU A 28 -31.54 -32.36 17.78
C LEU A 28 -30.62 -32.57 16.59
N PHE A 29 -31.15 -32.77 15.37
CA PHE A 29 -30.40 -32.90 14.13
C PHE A 29 -30.48 -31.66 13.20
N THR A 30 -31.17 -30.59 13.60
CA THR A 30 -30.87 -29.29 13.01
C THR A 30 -29.51 -28.90 13.56
N GLY A 31 -28.47 -29.39 12.92
CA GLY A 31 -27.10 -28.93 13.16
C GLY A 31 -27.15 -27.42 13.03
N CYS A 32 -26.89 -26.72 14.13
CA CYS A 32 -26.42 -25.35 14.07
C CYS A 32 -25.26 -25.37 13.07
N ALA A 33 -25.49 -24.88 11.88
CA ALA A 33 -24.41 -24.32 11.11
C ALA A 33 -23.82 -23.27 12.05
N LYS A 34 -22.68 -23.61 12.65
CA LYS A 34 -21.91 -22.70 13.50
C LYS A 34 -21.61 -21.54 12.55
N GLU A 35 -22.37 -20.45 12.65
CA GLU A 35 -21.92 -19.18 12.08
C GLU A 35 -20.54 -18.99 12.69
N THR A 36 -19.52 -19.27 11.91
CA THR A 36 -18.15 -18.98 12.31
C THR A 36 -18.08 -17.47 12.33
N SER A 37 -18.23 -16.89 13.54
CA SER A 37 -18.07 -15.47 13.74
C SER A 37 -16.71 -15.07 13.18
N SER A 38 -16.67 -14.15 12.22
CA SER A 38 -15.44 -13.59 11.70
C SER A 38 -14.67 -12.90 12.82
N LEU A 39 -13.36 -13.02 12.80
CA LEU A 39 -12.47 -12.27 13.69
C LEU A 39 -12.02 -11.01 12.97
N THR A 40 -12.11 -9.86 13.62
CA THR A 40 -11.71 -8.58 13.00
C THR A 40 -10.83 -7.79 13.95
N THR A 41 -9.81 -7.15 13.39
CA THR A 41 -9.01 -6.12 14.07
C THR A 41 -8.87 -4.91 13.16
N SER A 42 -8.76 -3.73 13.76
CA SER A 42 -8.54 -2.47 13.05
C SER A 42 -7.55 -1.61 13.82
N GLY A 43 -6.89 -0.70 13.11
CA GLY A 43 -5.94 0.23 13.70
C GLY A 43 -5.59 1.35 12.75
N PHE A 44 -4.56 2.12 13.11
CA PHE A 44 -4.01 3.21 12.30
C PHE A 44 -2.50 3.01 12.15
N ALA A 45 -2.02 2.89 10.93
CA ALA A 45 -0.61 2.83 10.55
C ALA A 45 -0.45 3.31 9.10
N PHE A 46 0.77 3.61 8.66
CA PHE A 46 1.06 4.03 7.27
C PHE A 46 0.25 5.26 6.83
N ASN A 47 -0.07 6.13 7.81
CA ASN A 47 -0.89 7.33 7.63
C ASN A 47 -2.30 7.03 7.08
N THR A 48 -2.87 5.86 7.43
CA THR A 48 -4.22 5.43 7.08
C THR A 48 -4.79 4.47 8.13
N THR A 49 -6.09 4.22 8.07
CA THR A 49 -6.72 3.13 8.83
C THR A 49 -6.47 1.80 8.13
N TYR A 50 -6.35 0.72 8.92
CA TYR A 50 -6.36 -0.64 8.39
C TYR A 50 -7.41 -1.49 9.09
N THR A 51 -7.90 -2.50 8.36
CA THR A 51 -8.82 -3.51 8.90
C THR A 51 -8.43 -4.89 8.35
N ILE A 52 -8.34 -5.87 9.24
CA ILE A 52 -8.07 -7.26 8.88
C ILE A 52 -9.22 -8.11 9.42
N THR A 53 -9.96 -8.76 8.51
CA THR A 53 -11.07 -9.64 8.85
C THR A 53 -10.76 -11.07 8.39
N VAL A 54 -10.75 -12.00 9.33
CA VAL A 54 -10.57 -13.44 9.08
C VAL A 54 -11.92 -14.14 9.19
N TYR A 55 -12.36 -14.78 8.12
CA TYR A 55 -13.62 -15.52 8.04
C TYR A 55 -13.44 -17.00 8.34
N GLN A 56 -12.26 -17.58 8.02
CA GLN A 56 -11.97 -19.00 8.24
C GLN A 56 -10.51 -19.24 8.62
N GLY A 57 -10.32 -19.96 9.71
CA GLY A 57 -8.98 -20.25 10.26
C GLY A 57 -8.44 -19.13 11.14
N GLY A 58 -7.24 -19.34 11.69
CA GLY A 58 -6.63 -18.35 12.57
C GLY A 58 -7.27 -18.26 13.97
N THR A 59 -6.74 -17.37 14.77
CA THR A 59 -7.18 -17.09 16.15
C THR A 59 -7.03 -15.60 16.44
N GLN A 60 -7.58 -15.12 17.57
CA GLN A 60 -7.34 -13.74 18.02
C GLN A 60 -5.84 -13.43 18.11
N LYS A 61 -5.03 -14.35 18.65
CA LYS A 61 -3.56 -14.21 18.70
C LYS A 61 -2.94 -14.03 17.32
N THR A 62 -3.53 -14.63 16.27
CA THR A 62 -3.06 -14.43 14.89
C THR A 62 -3.28 -12.99 14.44
N LEU A 63 -4.45 -12.41 14.75
CA LEU A 63 -4.75 -10.99 14.46
C LEU A 63 -3.89 -10.03 15.28
N ASP A 64 -3.70 -10.31 16.59
CA ASP A 64 -2.83 -9.49 17.45
C ASP A 64 -1.40 -9.43 16.90
N THR A 65 -0.92 -10.56 16.36
CA THR A 65 0.40 -10.59 15.68
C THR A 65 0.40 -9.76 14.38
N CYS A 66 -0.70 -9.73 13.63
CA CYS A 66 -0.79 -8.84 12.46
C CYS A 66 -0.70 -7.37 12.85
N VAL A 67 -1.35 -6.97 13.95
CA VAL A 67 -1.24 -5.60 14.51
C VAL A 67 0.21 -5.27 14.87
N SER A 68 0.91 -6.16 15.59
CA SER A 68 2.32 -5.98 15.92
C SER A 68 3.19 -5.85 14.65
N LYS A 69 2.95 -6.69 13.64
CA LYS A 69 3.67 -6.60 12.36
C LYS A 69 3.43 -5.29 11.62
N CYS A 70 2.22 -4.74 11.65
CA CYS A 70 1.95 -3.42 11.08
C CYS A 70 2.81 -2.34 11.77
N ALA A 71 2.95 -2.39 13.10
CA ALA A 71 3.82 -1.47 13.84
C ALA A 71 5.30 -1.67 13.48
N ASP A 72 5.77 -2.93 13.34
CA ASP A 72 7.14 -3.24 12.92
C ASP A 72 7.43 -2.70 11.51
N TYR A 73 6.50 -2.86 10.57
CA TYR A 73 6.63 -2.31 9.22
C TYR A 73 6.65 -0.78 9.19
N GLU A 74 5.84 -0.11 10.04
CA GLU A 74 5.87 1.35 10.21
C GLU A 74 7.26 1.82 10.65
N GLN A 75 7.93 1.10 11.58
CA GLN A 75 9.29 1.41 12.03
C GLN A 75 10.36 1.26 10.93
N VAL A 76 10.05 0.57 9.85
CA VAL A 76 11.00 0.42 8.73
C VAL A 76 10.66 1.36 7.58
N PHE A 77 9.39 1.46 7.18
CA PHE A 77 8.98 2.07 5.89
C PHE A 77 8.46 3.49 5.98
N SER A 78 8.15 4.00 7.18
CA SER A 78 7.59 5.33 7.32
C SER A 78 8.61 6.41 6.97
N ARG A 79 8.26 7.32 6.05
CA ARG A 79 9.08 8.51 5.79
C ARG A 79 8.80 9.67 6.73
N THR A 80 7.81 9.55 7.62
CA THR A 80 7.37 10.62 8.54
C THR A 80 7.60 10.29 10.00
N SER A 81 7.69 9.01 10.38
CA SER A 81 8.02 8.59 11.74
C SER A 81 9.50 8.73 12.00
N LYS A 82 9.89 9.60 12.95
CA LYS A 82 11.28 9.94 13.23
C LYS A 82 12.18 8.75 13.62
N ASN A 83 11.56 7.69 14.15
CA ASN A 83 12.27 6.49 14.59
C ASN A 83 12.35 5.41 13.49
N SER A 84 11.72 5.62 12.34
CA SER A 84 11.77 4.63 11.27
C SER A 84 13.10 4.64 10.53
N GLU A 85 13.51 3.48 10.05
CA GLU A 85 14.75 3.30 9.31
C GLU A 85 14.81 4.22 8.07
N LEU A 86 13.72 4.27 7.28
CA LEU A 86 13.64 5.10 6.08
C LEU A 86 13.72 6.60 6.38
N TYR A 87 13.01 7.07 7.42
CA TYR A 87 13.11 8.48 7.82
C TYR A 87 14.54 8.86 8.20
N GLN A 88 15.23 8.00 8.96
CA GLN A 88 16.59 8.24 9.40
C GLN A 88 17.58 8.32 8.23
N ILE A 89 17.41 7.47 7.21
CA ILE A 89 18.18 7.51 5.97
C ILE A 89 17.97 8.85 5.26
N ASN A 90 16.71 9.22 5.00
CA ASN A 90 16.37 10.48 4.33
C ASN A 90 16.86 11.70 5.12
N GLN A 91 16.85 11.65 6.47
CA GLN A 91 17.41 12.70 7.32
C GLN A 91 18.93 12.86 7.11
N ILE A 92 19.69 11.76 7.07
CA ILE A 92 21.14 11.80 6.83
C ILE A 92 21.43 12.39 5.45
N GLU A 93 20.68 12.05 4.43
CA GLU A 93 20.81 12.60 3.07
C GLU A 93 20.56 14.11 3.02
N ALA A 94 19.51 14.59 3.67
CA ALA A 94 19.23 16.03 3.78
C ALA A 94 20.35 16.79 4.53
N LEU A 95 20.90 16.20 5.59
CA LEU A 95 22.05 16.75 6.30
C LEU A 95 23.32 16.72 5.45
N TYR A 96 23.55 15.64 4.69
CA TYR A 96 24.68 15.53 3.79
C TYR A 96 24.66 16.64 2.73
N LEU A 97 23.50 16.85 2.07
CA LEU A 97 23.34 17.97 1.15
C LEU A 97 23.65 19.32 1.82
N THR A 98 23.08 19.56 3.00
CA THR A 98 23.27 20.81 3.75
C THR A 98 24.76 21.06 4.10
N VAL A 99 25.47 20.02 4.55
CA VAL A 99 26.88 20.14 4.90
C VAL A 99 27.75 20.45 3.68
N VAL A 100 27.46 19.78 2.57
CA VAL A 100 28.20 19.98 1.31
C VAL A 100 27.93 21.36 0.74
N GLU A 101 26.71 21.85 0.74
CA GLU A 101 26.35 23.20 0.29
C GLU A 101 27.03 24.29 1.10
N GLN A 102 27.16 24.11 2.43
CA GLN A 102 27.84 25.07 3.31
C GLN A 102 29.36 25.05 3.16
N ALA A 103 29.97 23.88 2.91
CA ALA A 103 31.41 23.71 2.84
C ALA A 103 32.03 24.21 1.50
N MET A 104 31.25 24.34 0.45
CA MET A 104 31.78 24.51 -0.90
C MET A 104 31.33 25.79 -1.60
N ASP A 105 30.76 26.78 -0.93
CA ASP A 105 30.33 28.09 -1.53
C ASP A 105 29.74 27.91 -2.95
N LEU A 106 28.86 26.89 -3.07
CA LEU A 106 28.39 26.36 -4.34
C LEU A 106 27.31 27.24 -4.95
N LYS A 107 27.72 28.34 -5.59
CA LYS A 107 26.85 29.05 -6.55
C LYS A 107 26.71 28.34 -7.91
N ASP A 108 27.53 27.33 -8.18
CA ASP A 108 27.57 26.69 -9.49
C ASP A 108 27.39 25.16 -9.46
N SER A 109 26.31 24.73 -10.13
CA SER A 109 26.00 23.40 -10.69
C SER A 109 25.97 22.21 -9.73
N PHE A 110 24.74 21.84 -9.33
CA PHE A 110 24.37 20.65 -8.55
C PHE A 110 24.67 19.29 -9.22
N THR A 111 25.13 19.29 -10.49
CA THR A 111 25.28 18.08 -11.32
C THR A 111 26.72 17.66 -11.60
N LYS A 112 27.72 18.41 -11.15
CA LYS A 112 29.14 18.05 -11.40
C LYS A 112 29.54 16.84 -10.57
N LYS A 113 30.18 15.86 -11.20
CA LYS A 113 30.84 14.73 -10.55
C LYS A 113 31.78 15.26 -9.46
N ARG A 114 31.52 14.94 -8.20
CA ARG A 114 32.29 15.40 -7.06
C ARG A 114 33.41 14.41 -6.79
N SER A 115 34.53 14.92 -6.34
CA SER A 115 35.64 14.10 -5.85
C SER A 115 36.13 14.72 -4.54
N TYR A 116 36.08 13.94 -3.46
CA TYR A 116 36.53 14.35 -2.13
C TYR A 116 37.85 13.67 -1.79
N THR A 117 38.68 14.34 -0.98
CA THR A 117 39.77 13.65 -0.30
C THR A 117 39.20 12.83 0.87
N LYS A 118 40.00 11.92 1.42
CA LYS A 118 39.62 11.14 2.58
C LYS A 118 39.30 12.04 3.79
N GLU A 119 40.13 13.08 4.02
CA GLU A 119 39.96 14.05 5.09
C GLU A 119 38.66 14.85 4.95
N GLN A 120 38.28 15.19 3.70
CA GLN A 120 37.01 15.86 3.41
C GLN A 120 35.84 14.94 3.75
N CYS A 121 35.87 13.67 3.34
CA CYS A 121 34.82 12.70 3.72
C CYS A 121 34.70 12.58 5.24
N GLU A 122 35.79 12.44 5.97
CA GLU A 122 35.81 12.37 7.45
C GLU A 122 35.23 13.64 8.08
N SER A 123 35.56 14.81 7.54
CA SER A 123 35.03 16.10 8.01
C SER A 123 33.53 16.21 7.79
N ILE A 124 33.02 15.78 6.61
CA ILE A 124 31.59 15.76 6.29
C ILE A 124 30.85 14.84 7.26
N VAL A 125 31.34 13.62 7.45
CA VAL A 125 30.74 12.67 8.41
C VAL A 125 30.66 13.26 9.80
N LYS A 126 31.76 13.86 10.30
CA LYS A 126 31.80 14.52 11.60
C LYS A 126 30.76 15.63 11.74
N GLN A 127 30.52 16.43 10.69
CA GLN A 127 29.51 17.49 10.71
C GLN A 127 28.10 16.94 10.70
N ILE A 128 27.85 15.86 9.96
CA ILE A 128 26.55 15.17 9.96
C ILE A 128 26.26 14.58 11.35
N GLU A 129 27.23 13.89 11.94
CA GLU A 129 27.12 13.31 13.29
C GLU A 129 26.81 14.35 14.37
N GLN A 130 27.30 15.60 14.23
CA GLN A 130 26.99 16.71 15.14
C GLN A 130 25.56 17.26 14.95
N LYS A 131 24.98 17.14 13.75
CA LYS A 131 23.67 17.72 13.39
C LYS A 131 22.53 16.72 13.46
N LYS A 132 22.81 15.41 13.32
CA LYS A 132 21.77 14.38 13.37
C LYS A 132 21.13 14.27 14.75
N THR A 133 19.87 13.80 14.79
CA THR A 133 19.21 13.56 16.07
C THR A 133 19.85 12.39 16.81
N LYS A 134 19.75 12.36 18.15
CA LYS A 134 20.32 11.27 18.97
C LYS A 134 19.68 9.92 18.69
N GLU A 135 18.43 9.94 18.27
CA GLU A 135 17.63 8.76 17.93
C GLU A 135 18.04 8.15 16.58
N ASN A 136 18.74 8.93 15.72
CA ASN A 136 19.21 8.41 14.44
C ASN A 136 20.43 7.50 14.63
N THR A 137 20.22 6.20 14.47
CA THR A 137 21.22 5.15 14.66
C THR A 137 21.64 4.46 13.36
N VAL A 138 21.15 4.93 12.22
CA VAL A 138 21.51 4.38 10.91
C VAL A 138 23.01 4.52 10.68
N LYS A 139 23.64 3.44 10.23
CA LYS A 139 25.04 3.41 9.86
C LYS A 139 25.22 3.76 8.39
N TYR A 140 26.22 4.58 8.12
CA TYR A 140 26.53 5.02 6.76
C TYR A 140 28.02 5.30 6.58
N SER A 141 28.44 5.39 5.32
CA SER A 141 29.79 5.82 4.93
C SER A 141 29.72 6.66 3.66
N ILE A 142 30.58 7.67 3.58
CA ILE A 142 30.72 8.55 2.41
C ILE A 142 32.00 8.19 1.68
N ARG A 143 31.89 8.02 0.36
CA ARG A 143 33.02 7.70 -0.51
C ARG A 143 33.60 8.97 -1.15
N GLN A 144 34.83 8.86 -1.65
CA GLN A 144 35.51 9.97 -2.31
C GLN A 144 34.83 10.44 -3.60
N ASP A 145 34.04 9.58 -4.26
CA ASP A 145 33.22 9.93 -5.43
C ASP A 145 31.92 10.67 -5.08
N GLY A 146 31.71 10.97 -3.80
CA GLY A 146 30.53 11.67 -3.28
C GLY A 146 29.31 10.79 -3.09
N SER A 147 29.41 9.48 -3.31
CA SER A 147 28.33 8.56 -2.97
C SER A 147 28.28 8.29 -1.48
N ILE A 148 27.08 8.03 -0.95
CA ILE A 148 26.85 7.60 0.42
C ILE A 148 26.22 6.22 0.43
N THR A 149 26.71 5.34 1.30
CA THR A 149 26.21 3.97 1.46
C THR A 149 25.70 3.77 2.86
N PHE A 150 24.47 3.26 2.98
CA PHE A 150 23.78 2.91 4.21
C PHE A 150 23.76 1.40 4.41
N GLU A 151 23.96 0.93 5.65
CA GLU A 151 23.60 -0.43 6.05
C GLU A 151 22.11 -0.46 6.37
N ILE A 152 21.34 -1.33 5.69
CA ILE A 152 19.89 -1.38 5.82
C ILE A 152 19.41 -2.77 6.25
N SER A 153 18.20 -2.81 6.83
CA SER A 153 17.56 -4.08 7.17
C SER A 153 17.20 -4.88 5.90
N ALA A 154 17.20 -6.21 6.01
CA ALA A 154 16.74 -7.10 4.94
C ALA A 154 15.30 -6.80 4.51
N LEU A 155 14.48 -6.27 5.42
CA LEU A 155 13.11 -5.89 5.13
C LEU A 155 13.04 -4.64 4.24
N LEU A 156 13.85 -3.61 4.55
CA LEU A 156 13.94 -2.41 3.72
C LEU A 156 14.56 -2.72 2.35
N GLU A 157 15.58 -3.59 2.30
CA GLU A 157 16.16 -4.06 1.03
C GLU A 157 15.11 -4.65 0.10
N ARG A 158 14.25 -5.53 0.62
CA ARG A 158 13.23 -6.23 -0.19
C ARG A 158 12.23 -5.26 -0.82
N ILE A 159 11.76 -4.25 -0.08
CA ILE A 159 10.80 -3.29 -0.62
C ILE A 159 11.48 -2.28 -1.55
N VAL A 160 12.69 -1.81 -1.24
CA VAL A 160 13.46 -0.93 -2.14
C VAL A 160 13.73 -1.61 -3.47
N LYS A 161 14.11 -2.90 -3.46
CA LYS A 161 14.28 -3.70 -4.67
C LYS A 161 13.00 -3.72 -5.52
N LYS A 162 11.83 -3.89 -4.89
CA LYS A 162 10.55 -3.81 -5.57
C LYS A 162 10.26 -2.43 -6.12
N GLY A 163 10.54 -1.38 -5.35
CA GLY A 163 10.40 0.01 -5.82
C GLY A 163 11.23 0.31 -7.06
N LEU A 164 12.50 -0.08 -7.06
CA LEU A 164 13.38 0.05 -8.23
C LEU A 164 12.88 -0.74 -9.45
N GLU A 165 12.28 -1.91 -9.22
CA GLU A 165 11.66 -2.71 -10.30
C GLU A 165 10.52 -1.93 -10.98
N TYR A 166 9.61 -1.29 -10.21
CA TYR A 166 8.52 -0.49 -10.78
C TYR A 166 8.99 0.84 -11.35
N SER A 167 9.99 1.49 -10.74
CA SER A 167 10.61 2.67 -11.33
C SER A 167 11.16 2.37 -12.73
N LYS A 168 11.84 1.25 -12.88
CA LYS A 168 12.35 0.78 -14.19
C LYS A 168 11.21 0.39 -15.14
N LYS A 169 10.19 -0.37 -14.70
CA LYS A 169 9.06 -0.81 -15.54
C LYS A 169 8.24 0.36 -16.08
N SER A 170 8.14 1.45 -15.34
CA SER A 170 7.40 2.65 -15.73
C SER A 170 8.25 3.69 -16.46
N ASP A 171 9.51 3.39 -16.76
CA ASP A 171 10.48 4.34 -17.32
C ASP A 171 10.57 5.63 -16.49
N GLY A 172 10.66 5.47 -15.16
CA GLY A 172 10.76 6.55 -14.18
C GLY A 172 9.49 7.38 -14.00
N ARG A 173 8.34 6.99 -14.57
CA ARG A 173 7.06 7.67 -14.27
C ARG A 173 6.59 7.42 -12.84
N PHE A 174 6.83 6.25 -12.32
CA PHE A 174 6.88 5.97 -10.90
C PHE A 174 8.35 5.94 -10.49
N ASP A 175 8.77 6.80 -9.58
CA ASP A 175 10.16 6.87 -9.14
C ASP A 175 10.23 6.91 -7.61
N ILE A 176 10.84 5.90 -7.00
CA ILE A 176 10.98 5.88 -5.55
C ILE A 176 11.97 6.92 -5.01
N ALA A 177 12.80 7.52 -5.88
CA ALA A 177 13.69 8.63 -5.50
C ALA A 177 12.94 9.98 -5.37
N ILE A 178 11.62 10.00 -5.48
CA ILE A 178 10.77 11.20 -5.46
C ILE A 178 10.78 11.95 -4.11
N GLU A 179 11.37 11.41 -3.05
CA GLU A 179 11.31 11.96 -1.69
C GLU A 179 11.70 13.44 -1.61
N PRO A 180 12.77 13.93 -2.24
CA PRO A 180 13.15 15.34 -2.17
C PRO A 180 12.04 16.29 -2.66
N VAL A 181 11.23 15.85 -3.62
CA VAL A 181 10.07 16.57 -4.15
C VAL A 181 8.85 16.30 -3.27
N SER A 182 8.54 15.03 -2.95
CA SER A 182 7.32 14.68 -2.22
C SER A 182 7.31 15.23 -0.80
N SER A 183 8.47 15.48 -0.19
CA SER A 183 8.59 16.11 1.12
C SER A 183 8.23 17.59 1.14
N LEU A 184 8.22 18.26 -0.02
CA LEU A 184 7.77 19.66 -0.14
C LEU A 184 6.25 19.79 -0.10
N TRP A 185 5.52 18.71 -0.49
CA TRP A 185 4.07 18.70 -0.56
C TRP A 185 3.46 18.12 0.72
N ASP A 186 2.55 18.87 1.34
CA ASP A 186 1.76 18.37 2.47
C ASP A 186 0.26 18.47 2.17
N PHE A 187 -0.31 17.35 1.74
CA PHE A 187 -1.73 17.20 1.44
C PHE A 187 -2.60 16.94 2.68
N THR A 188 -1.99 16.87 3.89
CA THR A 188 -2.68 16.47 5.12
C THR A 188 -2.98 17.63 6.07
N VAL A 189 -2.35 18.78 5.85
CA VAL A 189 -2.58 19.98 6.67
C VAL A 189 -3.89 20.68 6.33
N LYS A 190 -4.41 21.47 7.27
CA LYS A 190 -5.69 22.19 7.08
C LYS A 190 -5.69 23.20 5.93
N LYS A 191 -4.53 23.77 5.60
CA LYS A 191 -4.35 24.75 4.51
C LYS A 191 -3.13 24.37 3.70
N PRO A 192 -3.26 23.35 2.81
CA PRO A 192 -2.16 22.99 1.94
C PRO A 192 -1.89 24.10 0.93
N THR A 193 -0.63 24.25 0.56
CA THR A 193 -0.15 25.24 -0.40
C THR A 193 0.72 24.59 -1.44
N VAL A 194 0.76 25.18 -2.63
CA VAL A 194 1.73 24.80 -3.66
C VAL A 194 3.11 25.22 -3.19
N PRO A 195 4.10 24.30 -3.18
CA PRO A 195 5.46 24.66 -2.83
C PRO A 195 6.06 25.70 -3.78
N ASP A 196 7.05 26.44 -3.28
CA ASP A 196 7.81 27.40 -4.07
C ASP A 196 8.47 26.72 -5.28
N GLU A 197 8.34 27.32 -6.47
CA GLU A 197 8.83 26.76 -7.73
C GLU A 197 10.34 26.50 -7.70
N GLN A 198 11.13 27.41 -7.14
CA GLN A 198 12.59 27.25 -7.06
C GLN A 198 12.97 26.08 -6.14
N LYS A 199 12.18 25.82 -5.08
CA LYS A 199 12.38 24.65 -4.21
C LYS A 199 12.06 23.35 -4.94
N ILE A 200 10.99 23.32 -5.75
CA ILE A 200 10.64 22.17 -6.58
C ILE A 200 11.75 21.91 -7.60
N GLU A 201 12.17 22.93 -8.32
CA GLU A 201 13.25 22.82 -9.32
C GLU A 201 14.56 22.31 -8.72
N LYS A 202 14.93 22.85 -7.55
CA LYS A 202 16.10 22.37 -6.79
C LYS A 202 15.95 20.90 -6.39
N ALA A 203 14.80 20.49 -5.89
CA ALA A 203 14.55 19.13 -5.43
C ALA A 203 14.55 18.11 -6.58
N LEU A 204 14.04 18.50 -7.76
CA LEU A 204 14.04 17.64 -8.94
C LEU A 204 15.45 17.19 -9.38
N ALA A 205 16.48 17.98 -9.11
CA ALA A 205 17.86 17.61 -9.42
C ALA A 205 18.36 16.34 -8.70
N TYR A 206 17.66 15.93 -7.64
CA TYR A 206 17.98 14.76 -6.79
C TYR A 206 17.04 13.57 -7.03
N VAL A 207 16.12 13.65 -7.98
CA VAL A 207 15.17 12.58 -8.30
C VAL A 207 15.66 11.78 -9.48
N ASP A 208 16.21 10.61 -9.23
CA ASP A 208 16.69 9.69 -10.26
C ASP A 208 16.92 8.29 -9.66
N TYR A 209 15.97 7.37 -9.84
CA TYR A 209 16.10 5.99 -9.32
C TYR A 209 17.34 5.26 -9.88
N GLN A 210 17.84 5.64 -11.05
CA GLN A 210 19.02 5.02 -11.67
C GLN A 210 20.33 5.31 -10.90
N LYS A 211 20.30 6.32 -10.04
CA LYS A 211 21.40 6.67 -9.13
C LYS A 211 21.30 6.00 -7.75
N ILE A 212 20.36 5.09 -7.58
CA ILE A 212 20.23 4.24 -6.41
C ILE A 212 20.80 2.86 -6.74
N ALA A 213 21.80 2.41 -5.98
CA ALA A 213 22.32 1.06 -6.05
C ALA A 213 21.95 0.28 -4.77
N LEU A 214 21.64 -1.01 -4.94
CA LEU A 214 21.25 -1.89 -3.85
C LEU A 214 21.99 -3.22 -3.99
N ASP A 215 22.77 -3.59 -2.98
CA ASP A 215 23.57 -4.81 -2.95
C ASP A 215 23.80 -5.27 -1.50
N ASP A 216 23.42 -6.51 -1.18
CA ASP A 216 23.64 -7.18 0.11
C ASP A 216 23.41 -6.26 1.33
N GLN A 217 22.16 -5.80 1.49
CA GLN A 217 21.74 -4.88 2.55
C GLN A 217 22.53 -3.56 2.60
N LYS A 218 23.11 -3.14 1.48
CA LYS A 218 23.74 -1.84 1.30
C LYS A 218 22.96 -1.03 0.27
N LEU A 219 22.42 0.09 0.73
CA LEU A 219 21.75 1.09 -0.08
C LEU A 219 22.70 2.22 -0.37
N THR A 220 23.02 2.47 -1.63
CA THR A 220 23.94 3.52 -2.04
C THR A 220 23.23 4.57 -2.87
N PHE A 221 23.35 5.83 -2.48
CA PHE A 221 22.98 6.98 -3.30
C PHE A 221 24.24 7.57 -3.94
N GLN A 222 24.17 7.84 -5.23
CA GLN A 222 25.33 8.30 -6.01
C GLN A 222 25.58 9.79 -5.88
N MET A 223 24.67 10.54 -5.25
CA MET A 223 24.86 11.98 -4.99
C MET A 223 24.12 12.40 -3.72
N PRO A 224 24.64 13.44 -3.00
CA PRO A 224 23.99 13.97 -1.80
C PRO A 224 22.63 14.59 -2.09
N GLY A 225 21.70 14.47 -1.17
CA GLY A 225 20.37 15.07 -1.25
C GLY A 225 19.33 14.21 -1.92
N MET A 226 19.66 12.97 -2.29
CA MET A 226 18.67 11.98 -2.70
C MET A 226 17.84 11.53 -1.51
N GLY A 227 16.74 10.86 -1.78
CA GLY A 227 15.87 10.26 -0.76
C GLY A 227 14.91 9.27 -1.38
N ILE A 228 14.28 8.45 -0.54
CA ILE A 228 13.32 7.42 -0.98
C ILE A 228 11.95 7.67 -0.36
N ASP A 229 10.91 7.60 -1.18
CA ASP A 229 9.51 7.53 -0.77
C ASP A 229 8.89 6.21 -1.26
N LEU A 230 8.45 5.38 -0.31
CA LEU A 230 7.85 4.08 -0.56
C LEU A 230 6.31 4.10 -0.49
N GLY A 231 5.70 5.29 -0.37
CA GLY A 231 4.25 5.44 -0.19
C GLY A 231 3.40 4.80 -1.29
N GLY A 232 3.93 4.71 -2.51
CA GLY A 232 3.25 4.11 -3.65
C GLY A 232 3.37 2.58 -3.76
N ILE A 233 4.08 1.90 -2.81
CA ILE A 233 4.21 0.42 -2.84
C ILE A 233 4.14 -0.22 -1.45
N ALA A 234 4.24 0.57 -0.38
CA ALA A 234 4.39 0.03 0.97
C ALA A 234 3.15 -0.75 1.43
N LYS A 235 1.95 -0.25 1.13
CA LYS A 235 0.71 -0.92 1.54
C LYS A 235 0.56 -2.29 0.87
N GLY A 236 0.81 -2.37 -0.42
CA GLY A 236 0.78 -3.64 -1.16
C GLY A 236 1.82 -4.62 -0.68
N PHE A 237 3.04 -4.18 -0.44
CA PHE A 237 4.09 -5.03 0.12
C PHE A 237 3.69 -5.58 1.50
N ILE A 238 3.17 -4.73 2.39
CA ILE A 238 2.73 -5.12 3.73
C ILE A 238 1.54 -6.10 3.65
N ALA A 239 0.57 -5.85 2.77
CA ALA A 239 -0.56 -6.75 2.57
C ALA A 239 -0.09 -8.16 2.16
N ASP A 240 0.89 -8.27 1.26
CA ASP A 240 1.48 -9.55 0.85
C ASP A 240 2.22 -10.25 2.01
N GLU A 241 2.97 -9.51 2.84
CA GLU A 241 3.63 -10.06 4.02
C GLU A 241 2.62 -10.57 5.08
N LEU A 242 1.53 -9.81 5.30
CA LEU A 242 0.44 -10.21 6.18
C LEU A 242 -0.30 -11.44 5.63
N LYS A 243 -0.57 -11.49 4.32
CA LYS A 243 -1.15 -12.67 3.66
C LYS A 243 -0.29 -13.90 3.89
N ALA A 244 1.01 -13.82 3.61
CA ALA A 244 1.93 -14.94 3.80
C ALA A 244 1.96 -15.42 5.25
N TYR A 245 1.91 -14.51 6.22
CA TYR A 245 1.81 -14.85 7.64
C TYR A 245 0.48 -15.53 7.97
N LEU A 246 -0.65 -14.99 7.52
CA LEU A 246 -1.98 -15.53 7.79
C LEU A 246 -2.15 -16.92 7.18
N GLU A 247 -1.72 -17.15 5.94
CA GLU A 247 -1.75 -18.45 5.26
C GLU A 247 -0.88 -19.48 6.01
N LYS A 248 0.31 -19.09 6.48
CA LYS A 248 1.17 -19.93 7.34
C LYS A 248 0.51 -20.31 8.67
N LYS A 249 -0.41 -19.47 9.18
CA LYS A 249 -1.22 -19.75 10.40
C LYS A 249 -2.51 -20.50 10.10
N GLY A 250 -2.70 -20.99 8.87
CA GLY A 250 -3.84 -21.81 8.48
C GLY A 250 -5.11 -21.03 8.14
N VAL A 251 -5.01 -19.69 7.97
CA VAL A 251 -6.13 -18.88 7.47
C VAL A 251 -6.43 -19.24 6.03
N LYS A 252 -7.70 -19.50 5.74
CA LYS A 252 -8.18 -19.91 4.41
C LYS A 252 -9.07 -18.85 3.76
N SER A 253 -9.63 -17.94 4.57
CA SER A 253 -10.52 -16.87 4.11
C SER A 253 -10.31 -15.62 4.94
N ALA A 254 -9.89 -14.53 4.32
CA ALA A 254 -9.69 -13.25 4.97
C ALA A 254 -9.73 -12.08 3.98
N VAL A 255 -9.95 -10.88 4.49
CA VAL A 255 -9.76 -9.60 3.81
C VAL A 255 -8.80 -8.75 4.62
N ILE A 256 -7.77 -8.26 3.98
CA ILE A 256 -6.81 -7.28 4.49
C ILE A 256 -7.07 -5.98 3.75
N ASP A 257 -7.50 -4.94 4.45
CA ASP A 257 -7.71 -3.59 3.91
C ASP A 257 -6.72 -2.63 4.57
N LEU A 258 -5.83 -2.06 3.78
CA LEU A 258 -4.85 -1.06 4.21
C LEU A 258 -5.16 0.29 3.53
N GLY A 259 -6.25 0.94 3.97
CA GLY A 259 -6.65 2.25 3.44
C GLY A 259 -7.01 2.23 1.96
N GLY A 260 -7.83 1.26 1.55
CA GLY A 260 -8.29 1.09 0.18
C GLY A 260 -7.38 0.21 -0.71
N ASN A 261 -6.21 -0.22 -0.20
CA ASN A 261 -5.49 -1.36 -0.75
C ASN A 261 -6.08 -2.62 -0.14
N VAL A 262 -6.89 -3.36 -0.89
CA VAL A 262 -7.63 -4.54 -0.42
C VAL A 262 -7.00 -5.80 -0.98
N LEU A 263 -6.66 -6.75 -0.09
CA LEU A 263 -6.17 -8.08 -0.46
C LEU A 263 -7.07 -9.16 0.14
N CYS A 264 -7.61 -10.02 -0.71
CA CYS A 264 -8.42 -11.16 -0.32
C CYS A 264 -7.57 -12.44 -0.22
N ILE A 265 -7.80 -13.26 0.80
CA ILE A 265 -7.27 -14.63 0.91
C ILE A 265 -8.42 -15.58 0.63
N GLY A 266 -8.32 -16.38 -0.44
CA GLY A 266 -9.37 -17.31 -0.86
C GLY A 266 -10.71 -16.64 -1.17
N LYS A 267 -11.80 -17.36 -0.87
CA LYS A 267 -13.19 -16.91 -1.00
C LYS A 267 -13.79 -16.57 0.34
N LYS A 268 -14.89 -15.82 0.36
CA LYS A 268 -15.64 -15.51 1.58
C LYS A 268 -16.11 -16.80 2.28
N ASP A 269 -16.65 -17.72 1.49
CA ASP A 269 -16.98 -19.11 1.85
C ASP A 269 -16.68 -20.04 0.65
N PRO A 270 -16.75 -21.37 0.77
CA PRO A 270 -16.37 -22.29 -0.31
C PRO A 270 -17.08 -22.08 -1.64
N LYS A 271 -18.26 -21.45 -1.65
CA LYS A 271 -19.09 -21.25 -2.84
C LYS A 271 -19.13 -19.78 -3.30
N THR A 272 -18.84 -18.83 -2.41
CA THR A 272 -19.05 -17.40 -2.64
C THR A 272 -17.73 -16.65 -2.70
N PRO A 273 -17.35 -16.00 -3.80
CA PRO A 273 -16.19 -15.12 -3.87
C PRO A 273 -16.41 -13.88 -2.99
N PHE A 274 -15.34 -13.12 -2.75
CA PHE A 274 -15.49 -11.79 -2.19
C PHE A 274 -16.03 -10.82 -3.24
N HIS A 275 -16.96 -9.96 -2.83
CA HIS A 275 -17.42 -8.83 -3.64
C HIS A 275 -16.85 -7.55 -3.07
N ILE A 276 -15.97 -6.90 -3.84
CA ILE A 276 -15.26 -5.68 -3.42
C ILE A 276 -15.71 -4.52 -4.29
N GLY A 277 -16.17 -3.45 -3.65
CA GLY A 277 -16.57 -2.21 -4.34
C GLY A 277 -15.36 -1.44 -4.84
N ILE A 278 -15.48 -0.85 -6.03
CA ILE A 278 -14.57 0.17 -6.56
C ILE A 278 -15.20 1.51 -6.23
N GLN A 279 -14.51 2.30 -5.42
CA GLN A 279 -15.01 3.60 -4.95
C GLN A 279 -15.28 4.54 -6.11
N GLN A 280 -16.41 5.25 -6.06
CA GLN A 280 -16.69 6.34 -6.98
C GLN A 280 -15.77 7.52 -6.66
N PRO A 281 -15.01 8.05 -7.65
CA PRO A 281 -14.15 9.21 -7.43
C PRO A 281 -14.90 10.41 -6.84
N PHE A 282 -14.31 11.07 -5.85
CA PHE A 282 -14.85 12.24 -5.13
C PHE A 282 -16.17 12.06 -4.38
N ALA A 283 -16.73 10.83 -4.34
CA ALA A 283 -17.91 10.49 -3.56
C ALA A 283 -17.53 9.98 -2.15
N ASP A 284 -18.52 9.75 -1.30
CA ASP A 284 -18.31 9.17 0.02
C ASP A 284 -17.70 7.76 -0.10
N ARG A 285 -16.90 7.36 0.91
CA ARG A 285 -16.15 6.08 0.88
C ARG A 285 -17.00 4.83 0.64
N ASN A 286 -18.28 4.90 0.95
CA ASN A 286 -19.22 3.79 0.76
C ASN A 286 -19.92 3.80 -0.61
N GLU A 287 -19.72 4.84 -1.41
CA GLU A 287 -20.29 4.92 -2.75
C GLU A 287 -19.36 4.27 -3.75
N THR A 288 -19.91 3.36 -4.55
CA THR A 288 -19.15 2.57 -5.51
C THR A 288 -19.67 2.78 -6.92
N ILE A 289 -18.74 2.95 -7.87
CA ILE A 289 -19.06 3.03 -9.31
C ILE A 289 -19.21 1.62 -9.93
N ALA A 290 -18.57 0.62 -9.35
CA ALA A 290 -18.61 -0.78 -9.75
C ALA A 290 -18.25 -1.68 -8.58
N ALA A 291 -18.48 -2.99 -8.74
CA ALA A 291 -17.96 -4.00 -7.82
C ALA A 291 -17.35 -5.15 -8.62
N VAL A 292 -16.38 -5.84 -8.01
CA VAL A 292 -15.71 -7.00 -8.58
C VAL A 292 -15.89 -8.23 -7.69
N SER A 293 -15.99 -9.41 -8.33
CA SER A 293 -16.01 -10.72 -7.67
C SER A 293 -14.62 -11.34 -7.76
N VAL A 294 -13.99 -11.62 -6.63
CA VAL A 294 -12.59 -12.07 -6.58
C VAL A 294 -12.40 -13.27 -5.67
N ASP A 295 -11.40 -14.10 -6.03
CA ASP A 295 -10.93 -15.25 -5.29
C ASP A 295 -9.40 -15.11 -5.12
N GLY A 296 -8.96 -14.76 -3.92
CA GLY A 296 -7.55 -14.64 -3.59
C GLY A 296 -6.76 -13.55 -4.30
N LEU A 297 -7.44 -12.49 -4.79
CA LEU A 297 -6.82 -11.37 -5.49
C LEU A 297 -6.72 -10.12 -4.63
N SER A 298 -5.83 -9.24 -5.01
CA SER A 298 -5.71 -7.87 -4.54
C SER A 298 -6.46 -6.91 -5.47
N ILE A 299 -7.09 -5.90 -4.86
CA ILE A 299 -7.79 -4.80 -5.53
C ILE A 299 -7.15 -3.51 -5.00
N VAL A 300 -6.45 -2.79 -5.87
CA VAL A 300 -5.69 -1.59 -5.49
C VAL A 300 -6.07 -0.44 -6.41
N SER A 301 -6.42 0.67 -5.80
CA SER A 301 -6.79 1.90 -6.51
C SER A 301 -5.77 3.00 -6.25
N SER A 302 -5.32 3.66 -7.32
CA SER A 302 -4.62 4.95 -7.28
C SER A 302 -5.54 6.01 -7.86
N GLY A 303 -5.95 6.99 -7.04
CA GLY A 303 -6.92 8.01 -7.44
C GLY A 303 -6.57 9.39 -6.89
N ILE A 304 -6.89 10.43 -7.67
CA ILE A 304 -6.60 11.83 -7.33
C ILE A 304 -7.43 12.34 -6.15
N TYR A 305 -8.52 11.66 -5.81
CA TYR A 305 -9.46 12.02 -4.74
C TYR A 305 -9.02 11.57 -3.34
N GLU A 306 -7.98 10.75 -3.22
CA GLU A 306 -7.51 10.24 -1.93
C GLU A 306 -6.84 11.33 -1.07
N ARG A 307 -5.97 12.13 -1.70
CA ARG A 307 -5.27 13.25 -1.06
C ARG A 307 -5.06 14.36 -2.08
N TYR A 308 -5.82 15.44 -1.94
CA TYR A 308 -5.79 16.58 -2.86
C TYR A 308 -6.20 17.87 -2.17
N PHE A 309 -5.93 18.97 -2.84
CA PHE A 309 -6.51 20.28 -2.54
C PHE A 309 -6.74 21.07 -3.83
N LYS A 310 -7.56 22.11 -3.73
CA LYS A 310 -7.77 23.08 -4.81
C LYS A 310 -7.26 24.43 -4.37
N THR A 311 -6.57 25.13 -5.26
CA THR A 311 -6.18 26.52 -5.10
C THR A 311 -7.37 27.46 -5.38
N GLU A 312 -7.23 28.75 -5.07
CA GLU A 312 -8.30 29.74 -5.25
C GLU A 312 -8.73 29.89 -6.72
N ASP A 313 -7.82 29.68 -7.67
CA ASP A 313 -8.08 29.66 -9.10
C ASP A 313 -8.75 28.36 -9.60
N GLY A 314 -9.01 27.40 -8.70
CA GLY A 314 -9.66 26.13 -9.00
C GLY A 314 -8.71 25.02 -9.46
N THR A 315 -7.41 25.25 -9.56
CA THR A 315 -6.43 24.23 -9.93
C THR A 315 -6.36 23.13 -8.86
N LEU A 316 -6.49 21.86 -9.28
CA LEU A 316 -6.45 20.70 -8.40
C LEU A 316 -5.04 20.12 -8.37
N TYR A 317 -4.49 20.02 -7.15
CA TYR A 317 -3.23 19.32 -6.87
C TYR A 317 -3.50 18.07 -6.04
N HIS A 318 -2.81 16.98 -6.35
CA HIS A 318 -2.97 15.68 -5.68
C HIS A 318 -1.63 14.98 -5.49
N HIS A 319 -1.61 13.97 -4.64
CA HIS A 319 -0.39 13.30 -4.16
C HIS A 319 0.34 12.43 -5.18
N ILE A 320 -0.22 12.16 -6.37
CA ILE A 320 0.47 11.39 -7.42
C ILE A 320 1.32 12.38 -8.22
N LEU A 321 2.58 12.52 -7.80
CA LEU A 321 3.50 13.51 -8.33
C LEU A 321 4.27 12.99 -9.53
N ASN A 322 4.54 13.87 -10.48
CA ASN A 322 5.37 13.60 -11.65
C ASN A 322 6.85 13.84 -11.32
N PRO A 323 7.71 12.82 -11.37
CA PRO A 323 9.14 12.95 -11.06
C PRO A 323 9.91 13.88 -12.00
N LYS A 324 9.34 14.23 -13.15
CA LYS A 324 9.97 15.14 -14.13
C LYS A 324 9.63 16.61 -13.91
N THR A 325 8.47 16.89 -13.32
CA THR A 325 8.00 18.27 -13.13
C THR A 325 7.90 18.68 -11.67
N GLY A 326 7.82 17.70 -10.76
CA GLY A 326 7.62 17.93 -9.33
C GLY A 326 6.19 18.31 -8.94
N TYR A 327 5.27 18.40 -9.89
CA TYR A 327 3.84 18.68 -9.68
C TYR A 327 3.00 17.43 -9.84
N SER A 328 1.73 17.51 -9.46
CA SER A 328 0.77 16.43 -9.69
C SER A 328 0.68 16.09 -11.19
N TYR A 329 0.50 14.80 -11.51
CA TYR A 329 0.21 14.41 -12.90
C TYR A 329 -1.09 15.06 -13.37
N ASP A 330 -1.05 15.71 -14.54
CA ASP A 330 -2.23 16.22 -15.23
C ASP A 330 -2.48 15.38 -16.48
N ASN A 331 -3.52 14.55 -16.41
CA ASN A 331 -3.99 13.72 -17.52
C ASN A 331 -5.52 13.54 -17.43
N ASP A 332 -6.09 12.69 -18.27
CA ASP A 332 -7.52 12.45 -18.37
C ASP A 332 -8.12 11.53 -17.29
N LEU A 333 -7.30 11.04 -16.34
CA LEU A 333 -7.72 10.05 -15.35
C LEU A 333 -8.11 10.68 -14.01
N MET A 334 -9.14 10.08 -13.37
CA MET A 334 -9.45 10.26 -11.96
C MET A 334 -8.88 9.12 -11.12
N ALA A 335 -8.91 7.89 -11.65
CA ALA A 335 -8.40 6.72 -10.93
C ALA A 335 -8.00 5.59 -11.87
N VAL A 336 -7.15 4.72 -11.35
CA VAL A 336 -6.83 3.40 -11.92
C VAL A 336 -6.96 2.38 -10.81
N THR A 337 -7.80 1.34 -11.03
CA THR A 337 -7.93 0.20 -10.11
C THR A 337 -7.39 -1.06 -10.77
N LEU A 338 -6.49 -1.73 -10.07
CA LEU A 338 -5.87 -2.97 -10.51
C LEU A 338 -6.38 -4.18 -9.74
N LEU A 339 -6.49 -5.30 -10.44
CA LEU A 339 -6.64 -6.65 -9.90
C LEU A 339 -5.34 -7.41 -10.14
N SER A 340 -4.75 -7.98 -9.09
CA SER A 340 -3.48 -8.71 -9.18
C SER A 340 -3.38 -9.81 -8.13
N LYS A 341 -2.50 -10.80 -8.35
CA LYS A 341 -2.23 -11.85 -7.36
C LYS A 341 -1.43 -11.35 -6.17
N LYS A 342 -0.53 -10.39 -6.41
CA LYS A 342 0.28 -9.76 -5.37
C LYS A 342 -0.16 -8.31 -5.21
N SER A 343 -0.36 -7.89 -3.99
CA SER A 343 -0.81 -6.54 -3.68
C SER A 343 0.25 -5.48 -3.99
N VAL A 344 1.53 -5.83 -3.85
CA VAL A 344 2.64 -4.94 -4.23
C VAL A 344 2.64 -4.63 -5.73
N ASP A 345 2.24 -5.60 -6.58
CA ASP A 345 2.07 -5.37 -8.01
C ASP A 345 0.91 -4.39 -8.27
N GLY A 346 -0.19 -4.54 -7.51
CA GLY A 346 -1.31 -3.61 -7.53
C GLY A 346 -0.90 -2.16 -7.23
N ASP A 347 -0.18 -1.92 -6.13
CA ASP A 347 0.30 -0.57 -5.75
C ASP A 347 1.24 0.02 -6.82
N GLY A 348 2.34 -0.70 -7.14
CA GLY A 348 3.36 -0.18 -8.06
C GLY A 348 2.82 0.06 -9.48
N LEU A 349 1.99 -0.83 -9.99
CA LEU A 349 1.44 -0.71 -11.34
C LEU A 349 0.26 0.27 -11.43
N SER A 350 -0.58 0.44 -10.40
CA SER A 350 -1.69 1.40 -10.46
C SER A 350 -1.18 2.84 -10.58
N THR A 351 -0.18 3.19 -9.79
CA THR A 351 0.48 4.49 -9.87
C THR A 351 1.21 4.68 -11.20
N SER A 352 1.91 3.64 -11.68
CA SER A 352 2.57 3.66 -12.98
C SER A 352 1.58 3.88 -14.13
N CYS A 353 0.46 3.16 -14.13
CA CYS A 353 -0.59 3.28 -15.13
C CYS A 353 -1.29 4.64 -15.08
N PHE A 354 -1.53 5.16 -13.87
CA PHE A 354 -2.06 6.51 -13.71
C PHE A 354 -1.11 7.55 -14.35
N ALA A 355 0.18 7.43 -14.10
CA ALA A 355 1.21 8.31 -14.67
C ALA A 355 1.32 8.21 -16.20
N MET A 356 1.07 7.03 -16.78
CA MET A 356 1.05 6.81 -18.24
C MET A 356 -0.20 7.42 -18.92
N GLY A 357 -1.28 7.66 -18.17
CA GLY A 357 -2.57 8.00 -18.73
C GLY A 357 -3.30 6.80 -19.34
N LYS A 358 -4.56 7.01 -19.76
CA LYS A 358 -5.44 5.92 -20.20
C LYS A 358 -4.88 5.07 -21.34
N LYS A 359 -4.46 5.70 -22.44
CA LYS A 359 -4.07 4.98 -23.67
C LYS A 359 -2.84 4.11 -23.46
N GLU A 360 -1.78 4.69 -22.93
CA GLU A 360 -0.51 3.99 -22.71
C GLU A 360 -0.64 2.98 -21.57
N GLY A 361 -1.32 3.35 -20.45
CA GLY A 361 -1.55 2.48 -19.31
C GLY A 361 -2.36 1.24 -19.65
N LEU A 362 -3.43 1.34 -20.47
CA LEU A 362 -4.18 0.18 -20.96
C LEU A 362 -3.31 -0.72 -21.85
N ALA A 363 -2.52 -0.13 -22.75
CA ALA A 363 -1.61 -0.89 -23.59
C ALA A 363 -0.56 -1.62 -22.74
N PHE A 364 -0.02 -0.96 -21.73
CA PHE A 364 0.95 -1.52 -20.79
C PHE A 364 0.38 -2.71 -20.01
N ILE A 365 -0.77 -2.56 -19.36
CA ILE A 365 -1.41 -3.63 -18.57
C ILE A 365 -1.80 -4.82 -19.43
N ASN A 366 -2.29 -4.60 -20.65
CA ASN A 366 -2.67 -5.69 -21.55
C ASN A 366 -1.50 -6.58 -22.00
N ASN A 367 -0.25 -6.19 -21.68
CA ASN A 367 0.96 -6.98 -21.93
C ASN A 367 1.55 -7.58 -20.64
N ILE A 368 0.85 -7.50 -19.50
CA ILE A 368 1.26 -8.10 -18.23
C ILE A 368 0.30 -9.23 -17.90
N ASP A 369 0.84 -10.43 -17.70
CA ASP A 369 0.04 -11.59 -17.32
C ASP A 369 -0.50 -11.46 -15.89
N ASP A 370 -1.70 -12.00 -15.66
CA ASP A 370 -2.35 -12.09 -14.34
C ASP A 370 -2.65 -10.73 -13.67
N VAL A 371 -2.68 -9.65 -14.45
CA VAL A 371 -3.05 -8.30 -13.98
C VAL A 371 -4.14 -7.74 -14.88
N GLU A 372 -5.19 -7.20 -14.27
CA GLU A 372 -6.27 -6.53 -14.98
C GLU A 372 -6.51 -5.15 -14.37
N ALA A 373 -7.01 -4.22 -15.17
CA ALA A 373 -7.24 -2.86 -14.71
C ALA A 373 -8.54 -2.24 -15.25
N VAL A 374 -9.10 -1.34 -14.45
CA VAL A 374 -10.10 -0.37 -14.90
C VAL A 374 -9.56 1.05 -14.69
N PHE A 375 -9.68 1.86 -15.72
CA PHE A 375 -9.29 3.27 -15.74
C PHE A 375 -10.57 4.12 -15.73
N ILE A 376 -10.67 5.03 -14.78
CA ILE A 376 -11.80 5.95 -14.64
C ILE A 376 -11.34 7.33 -15.10
N THR A 377 -11.96 7.84 -16.16
CA THR A 377 -11.62 9.14 -16.76
C THR A 377 -12.40 10.29 -16.13
N LYS A 378 -11.95 11.56 -16.34
CA LYS A 378 -12.56 12.79 -15.81
C LYS A 378 -14.03 12.99 -16.29
N ASP A 379 -14.47 12.32 -17.35
CA ASP A 379 -15.85 12.22 -17.81
C ASP A 379 -16.62 11.02 -17.23
N GLU A 380 -16.10 10.44 -16.12
CA GLU A 380 -16.69 9.35 -15.34
C GLU A 380 -16.87 8.03 -16.12
N LYS A 381 -16.20 7.88 -17.27
CA LYS A 381 -16.25 6.64 -18.03
C LYS A 381 -15.22 5.64 -17.55
N MET A 382 -15.62 4.37 -17.53
CA MET A 382 -14.78 3.23 -17.19
C MET A 382 -14.22 2.58 -18.46
N HIS A 383 -12.90 2.41 -18.50
CA HIS A 383 -12.17 1.74 -19.58
C HIS A 383 -11.43 0.53 -19.01
N TYR A 384 -11.67 -0.64 -19.56
CA TYR A 384 -11.21 -1.91 -19.02
C TYR A 384 -10.05 -2.50 -19.82
N SER A 385 -9.12 -3.16 -19.14
CA SER A 385 -8.20 -4.11 -19.80
C SER A 385 -8.96 -5.32 -20.34
N ARG A 386 -8.30 -6.11 -21.20
CA ARG A 386 -8.97 -7.18 -22.00
C ARG A 386 -9.72 -8.21 -21.17
N GLY A 387 -9.23 -8.56 -19.99
CA GLY A 387 -9.82 -9.60 -19.15
C GLY A 387 -10.57 -9.09 -17.94
N PHE A 388 -10.67 -7.78 -17.72
CA PHE A 388 -11.27 -7.22 -16.51
C PHE A 388 -12.76 -7.55 -16.36
N SER A 389 -13.51 -7.58 -17.48
CA SER A 389 -14.96 -7.77 -17.47
C SER A 389 -15.41 -9.08 -16.82
N LYS A 390 -14.55 -10.12 -16.81
CA LYS A 390 -14.84 -11.41 -16.15
C LYS A 390 -14.96 -11.31 -14.63
N TYR A 391 -14.43 -10.23 -14.04
CA TYR A 391 -14.48 -9.98 -12.60
C TYR A 391 -15.63 -9.06 -12.18
N LEU A 392 -16.30 -8.37 -13.11
CA LEU A 392 -17.40 -7.47 -12.77
C LEU A 392 -18.52 -8.24 -12.07
N TYR A 393 -18.89 -7.75 -10.89
CA TYR A 393 -20.03 -8.26 -10.15
C TYR A 393 -21.31 -7.66 -10.73
N GLN A 394 -22.18 -8.52 -11.27
CA GLN A 394 -23.53 -8.16 -11.71
C GLN A 394 -24.50 -8.57 -10.59
N GLN A 395 -25.11 -7.58 -9.95
CA GLN A 395 -26.23 -7.86 -9.04
C GLN A 395 -27.37 -8.47 -9.86
N LYS A 396 -27.71 -9.74 -9.55
CA LYS A 396 -28.84 -10.41 -10.19
C LYS A 396 -30.16 -9.90 -9.63
#